data_b5cebaaf09b0da70a2eafd5320c0fe8f
#
_entry.id   b5cebaaf09b0da70a2eafd5320c0fe8f
#
_cell.length_a   1.000
_cell.length_b   1.000
_cell.length_c   1.000
_cell.angle_alpha   90.00
_cell.angle_beta   90.00
_cell.angle_gamma   90.00
#
_symmetry.space_group_name_H-M   'P 1'
#
loop_
_entity.id
_entity.type
_entity.pdbx_description
1 polymer ?
#
loop_
_entity_poly.entity_id
_entity_poly.type
_entity_poly.pdbx_seq_one_letter_code
_entity_poly.pdbx_strand_id
1 'polypeptide(L)'
;MKGKKIRPRKNGFTITNKRWLGQKHPLTIILDEIKEIFIGLGYEVVEGPEIELDYYNFEALNTPADHPARDVQDTFYITDKILLRTQTSPVQVRIMEKQKPPLKIIAPGRVYRSDAVDATHSPVFHQVEGLTVGTDITMGDLKGTLVTFAREMFGKDRKYRFRPHFFPFTEPSAELDISCIACNGRGCRVCSYTGWLEILGCGMVDPNVLENVGYDIEKVSGFAFGVGVERIAMLKYGITDMRLFYENDLRFIRQF
;
A
#
# COMPACT_ATOMS: atom_id res chain seq x y z
N MET A 1 6.02 -32.93 -9.83
CA MET A 1 6.99 -32.16 -9.00
C MET A 1 6.35 -31.94 -7.64
N LYS A 2 6.96 -32.45 -6.57
CA LYS A 2 6.37 -32.48 -5.22
C LYS A 2 6.50 -31.10 -4.57
N GLY A 3 5.37 -30.43 -4.27
CA GLY A 3 5.34 -29.17 -3.55
C GLY A 3 5.91 -29.29 -2.14
N LYS A 4 6.86 -28.44 -1.79
CA LYS A 4 7.39 -28.29 -0.44
C LYS A 4 6.32 -27.67 0.46
N LYS A 5 5.82 -28.46 1.42
CA LYS A 5 4.98 -27.95 2.52
C LYS A 5 5.82 -27.04 3.41
N ILE A 6 5.48 -25.77 3.50
CA ILE A 6 6.03 -24.84 4.49
C ILE A 6 5.52 -25.27 5.86
N ARG A 7 6.43 -25.60 6.79
CA ARG A 7 6.08 -25.94 8.19
C ARG A 7 5.99 -24.66 9.00
N PRO A 8 4.87 -24.40 9.72
CA PRO A 8 4.81 -23.27 10.64
C PRO A 8 5.74 -23.50 11.84
N ARG A 9 6.36 -22.42 12.34
CA ARG A 9 7.18 -22.43 13.57
C ARG A 9 6.30 -22.76 14.77
N LYS A 10 6.79 -23.71 15.59
CA LYS A 10 6.12 -24.13 16.83
C LYS A 10 6.30 -23.06 17.92
N ASN A 11 5.29 -22.25 18.17
CA ASN A 11 5.12 -21.62 19.48
C ASN A 11 4.12 -22.43 20.27
N GLY A 12 4.52 -22.82 21.49
CA GLY A 12 4.03 -23.87 22.33
C GLY A 12 2.57 -23.82 22.82
N PHE A 13 1.59 -23.82 21.93
CA PHE A 13 0.22 -24.22 22.22
C PHE A 13 -0.16 -25.36 21.31
N THR A 14 -0.20 -26.58 21.87
CA THR A 14 -0.67 -27.77 21.15
C THR A 14 -2.19 -27.81 21.22
N ILE A 15 -2.87 -27.20 20.24
CA ILE A 15 -4.29 -27.42 20.04
C ILE A 15 -4.44 -28.73 19.25
N THR A 16 -4.86 -29.79 19.93
CA THR A 16 -4.93 -31.16 19.40
C THR A 16 -6.13 -31.38 18.45
N ASN A 17 -6.92 -30.36 18.10
CA ASN A 17 -8.08 -30.50 17.22
C ASN A 17 -8.08 -29.44 16.11
N LYS A 18 -7.40 -29.71 15.00
CA LYS A 18 -7.32 -28.84 13.82
C LYS A 18 -8.65 -28.49 13.15
N ARG A 19 -9.76 -29.14 13.54
CA ARG A 19 -11.10 -28.93 12.91
C ARG A 19 -11.78 -27.62 13.29
N TRP A 20 -11.31 -26.92 14.33
CA TRP A 20 -11.94 -25.71 14.87
C TRP A 20 -11.15 -24.42 14.65
N LEU A 21 -9.98 -24.49 14.05
CA LEU A 21 -9.21 -23.32 13.69
C LEU A 21 -9.72 -22.79 12.36
N GLY A 22 -10.30 -21.59 12.37
CA GLY A 22 -10.62 -20.84 11.15
C GLY A 22 -9.37 -20.54 10.35
N GLN A 23 -9.52 -20.39 9.03
CA GLN A 23 -8.46 -19.90 8.15
C GLN A 23 -8.67 -18.40 7.92
N LYS A 24 -7.58 -17.63 7.87
CA LYS A 24 -7.65 -16.21 7.53
C LYS A 24 -7.97 -16.06 6.05
N HIS A 25 -8.74 -15.03 5.71
CA HIS A 25 -8.97 -14.63 4.34
C HIS A 25 -7.63 -14.25 3.66
N PRO A 26 -7.40 -14.54 2.36
CA PRO A 26 -6.13 -14.26 1.69
C PRO A 26 -5.70 -12.78 1.78
N LEU A 27 -6.62 -11.83 1.72
CA LEU A 27 -6.27 -10.41 1.94
C LEU A 27 -5.78 -10.14 3.37
N THR A 28 -6.37 -10.79 4.38
CA THR A 28 -5.91 -10.68 5.77
C THR A 28 -4.49 -11.24 5.92
N ILE A 29 -4.19 -12.37 5.27
CA ILE A 29 -2.85 -12.97 5.29
C ILE A 29 -1.82 -12.00 4.69
N ILE A 30 -2.12 -11.41 3.54
CA ILE A 30 -1.22 -10.46 2.88
C ILE A 30 -1.08 -9.17 3.70
N LEU A 31 -2.16 -8.66 4.26
CA LEU A 31 -2.13 -7.47 5.10
C LEU A 31 -1.27 -7.68 6.36
N ASP A 32 -1.41 -8.82 7.02
CA ASP A 32 -0.60 -9.17 8.18
C ASP A 32 0.89 -9.28 7.78
N GLU A 33 1.20 -9.89 6.64
CA GLU A 33 2.57 -10.02 6.14
C GLU A 33 3.19 -8.64 5.82
N ILE A 34 2.44 -7.73 5.17
CA ILE A 34 2.88 -6.35 4.93
C ILE A 34 3.19 -5.66 6.26
N LYS A 35 2.27 -5.75 7.24
CA LYS A 35 2.48 -5.16 8.57
C LYS A 35 3.74 -5.74 9.25
N GLU A 36 3.91 -7.05 9.26
CA GLU A 36 5.07 -7.71 9.88
C GLU A 36 6.39 -7.23 9.27
N ILE A 37 6.46 -7.07 7.94
CA ILE A 37 7.66 -6.55 7.27
C ILE A 37 7.97 -5.13 7.74
N PHE A 38 6.99 -4.22 7.73
CA PHE A 38 7.21 -2.82 8.12
C PHE A 38 7.45 -2.64 9.63
N ILE A 39 6.77 -3.41 10.49
CA ILE A 39 7.08 -3.45 11.93
C ILE A 39 8.54 -3.88 12.14
N GLY A 40 9.01 -4.88 11.38
CA GLY A 40 10.42 -5.31 11.39
C GLY A 40 11.40 -4.23 10.93
N LEU A 41 10.95 -3.25 10.15
CA LEU A 41 11.71 -2.06 9.72
C LEU A 41 11.56 -0.86 10.69
N GLY A 42 10.86 -1.04 11.81
CA GLY A 42 10.68 -0.02 12.84
C GLY A 42 9.50 0.93 12.60
N TYR A 43 8.53 0.54 11.78
CA TYR A 43 7.30 1.31 11.56
C TYR A 43 6.24 0.98 12.61
N GLU A 44 5.54 2.01 13.07
CA GLU A 44 4.33 1.89 13.88
C GLU A 44 3.09 1.74 12.98
N VAL A 45 2.15 0.88 13.38
CA VAL A 45 0.86 0.74 12.70
C VAL A 45 -0.12 1.71 13.29
N VAL A 46 -0.68 2.60 12.47
CA VAL A 46 -1.64 3.61 12.87
C VAL A 46 -2.93 3.48 12.08
N GLU A 47 -4.04 3.91 12.66
CA GLU A 47 -5.36 3.86 12.02
C GLU A 47 -6.00 5.25 11.97
N GLY A 48 -6.92 5.43 11.03
CA GLY A 48 -7.71 6.66 10.89
C GLY A 48 -9.11 6.39 10.34
N PRO A 49 -9.97 7.41 10.30
CA PRO A 49 -11.36 7.26 9.90
C PRO A 49 -11.49 6.91 8.40
N GLU A 50 -12.49 6.09 8.06
CA GLU A 50 -12.87 5.80 6.67
C GLU A 50 -13.73 6.92 6.07
N ILE A 51 -14.55 7.55 6.90
CA ILE A 51 -15.30 8.77 6.55
C ILE A 51 -14.41 9.95 6.88
N GLU A 52 -14.03 10.72 5.87
CA GLU A 52 -12.98 11.71 6.01
C GLU A 52 -13.45 13.11 5.54
N LEU A 53 -12.78 14.14 6.02
CA LEU A 53 -12.96 15.48 5.50
C LEU A 53 -12.20 15.64 4.17
N ASP A 54 -12.82 16.36 3.24
CA ASP A 54 -12.21 16.71 1.96
C ASP A 54 -10.83 17.37 2.14
N TYR A 55 -10.68 18.21 3.15
CA TYR A 55 -9.42 18.83 3.51
C TYR A 55 -8.28 17.81 3.68
N TYR A 56 -8.48 16.76 4.50
CA TYR A 56 -7.45 15.75 4.73
C TYR A 56 -7.19 14.84 3.55
N ASN A 57 -8.24 14.57 2.75
CA ASN A 57 -8.11 13.68 1.61
C ASN A 57 -7.45 14.35 0.40
N PHE A 58 -7.51 15.69 0.31
CA PHE A 58 -7.05 16.45 -0.85
C PHE A 58 -6.19 17.68 -0.49
N GLU A 59 -6.74 18.70 0.14
CA GLU A 59 -6.06 20.00 0.32
C GLU A 59 -4.75 19.87 1.11
N ALA A 60 -4.81 19.19 2.26
CA ALA A 60 -3.63 18.96 3.09
C ALA A 60 -2.56 18.09 2.41
N LEU A 61 -2.93 17.40 1.33
CA LEU A 61 -2.07 16.58 0.47
C LEU A 61 -1.70 17.30 -0.84
N ASN A 62 -1.61 18.63 -0.80
CA ASN A 62 -1.21 19.46 -1.94
C ASN A 62 -2.10 19.27 -3.20
N THR A 63 -3.41 18.98 -2.98
CA THR A 63 -4.41 18.82 -4.06
C THR A 63 -5.56 19.79 -3.82
N PRO A 64 -5.40 21.10 -4.13
CA PRO A 64 -6.43 22.12 -3.94
C PRO A 64 -7.66 21.86 -4.82
N ALA A 65 -8.73 22.62 -4.59
CA ALA A 65 -10.04 22.40 -5.22
C ALA A 65 -10.03 22.46 -6.76
N ASP A 66 -9.14 23.25 -7.32
CA ASP A 66 -8.95 23.46 -8.77
C ASP A 66 -7.85 22.57 -9.38
N HIS A 67 -7.26 21.66 -8.59
CA HIS A 67 -6.18 20.79 -9.08
C HIS A 67 -6.73 19.70 -10.03
N PRO A 68 -6.14 19.53 -11.24
CA PRO A 68 -6.63 18.54 -12.22
C PRO A 68 -6.66 17.08 -11.70
N ALA A 69 -5.81 16.73 -10.76
CA ALA A 69 -5.80 15.38 -10.16
C ALA A 69 -7.07 15.07 -9.34
N ARG A 70 -7.85 16.07 -8.94
CA ARG A 70 -9.15 15.88 -8.27
C ARG A 70 -10.21 15.32 -9.21
N ASP A 71 -10.21 15.77 -10.46
CA ASP A 71 -11.18 15.36 -11.47
C ASP A 71 -10.96 13.90 -11.93
N VAL A 72 -9.76 13.37 -11.71
CA VAL A 72 -9.39 11.99 -12.08
C VAL A 72 -9.77 10.98 -10.99
N GLN A 73 -10.01 11.45 -9.75
CA GLN A 73 -10.37 10.57 -8.63
C GLN A 73 -11.88 10.55 -8.45
N ASP A 74 -12.51 9.50 -8.97
CA ASP A 74 -13.91 9.20 -8.68
C ASP A 74 -14.11 9.00 -7.19
N THR A 75 -14.72 9.99 -6.52
CA THR A 75 -14.86 10.07 -5.07
C THR A 75 -16.30 9.92 -4.63
N PHE A 76 -16.56 9.09 -3.62
CA PHE A 76 -17.87 9.03 -2.98
C PHE A 76 -18.01 10.14 -1.94
N TYR A 77 -18.69 11.23 -2.30
CA TYR A 77 -19.05 12.31 -1.38
C TYR A 77 -20.31 11.98 -0.60
N ILE A 78 -20.30 12.20 0.72
CA ILE A 78 -21.46 12.16 1.60
C ILE A 78 -22.11 13.56 1.68
N THR A 79 -21.26 14.57 1.78
CA THR A 79 -21.62 16.00 1.68
C THR A 79 -20.51 16.71 0.90
N ASP A 80 -20.68 18.00 0.60
CA ASP A 80 -19.66 18.80 -0.10
C ASP A 80 -18.26 18.80 0.56
N LYS A 81 -18.18 18.41 1.83
CA LYS A 81 -16.94 18.44 2.63
C LYS A 81 -16.59 17.11 3.31
N ILE A 82 -17.45 16.11 3.17
CA ILE A 82 -17.28 14.79 3.79
C ILE A 82 -17.38 13.73 2.72
N LEU A 83 -16.41 12.82 2.71
CA LEU A 83 -16.30 11.77 1.71
C LEU A 83 -15.87 10.42 2.32
N LEU A 84 -15.97 9.36 1.55
CA LEU A 84 -15.28 8.11 1.83
C LEU A 84 -13.84 8.25 1.29
N ARG A 85 -12.84 8.06 2.15
CA ARG A 85 -11.42 8.28 1.78
C ARG A 85 -11.01 7.47 0.57
N THR A 86 -10.34 8.10 -0.39
CA THR A 86 -9.87 7.48 -1.63
C THR A 86 -8.50 6.82 -1.48
N GLN A 87 -7.82 7.08 -0.35
CA GLN A 87 -6.48 6.64 0.02
C GLN A 87 -6.34 6.67 1.54
N THR A 88 -5.29 6.06 2.07
CA THR A 88 -5.01 6.13 3.51
C THR A 88 -4.07 7.28 3.90
N SER A 89 -3.62 8.10 2.94
CA SER A 89 -2.77 9.30 3.15
C SER A 89 -3.34 10.32 4.17
N PRO A 90 -4.66 10.51 4.31
CA PRO A 90 -5.22 11.37 5.37
C PRO A 90 -4.72 11.03 6.77
N VAL A 91 -4.46 9.76 7.04
CA VAL A 91 -3.93 9.30 8.34
C VAL A 91 -2.53 9.87 8.58
N GLN A 92 -1.71 9.99 7.55
CA GLN A 92 -0.36 10.57 7.63
C GLN A 92 -0.43 12.02 8.10
N VAL A 93 -1.31 12.83 7.50
CA VAL A 93 -1.54 14.24 7.89
C VAL A 93 -1.99 14.31 9.35
N ARG A 94 -2.98 13.51 9.74
CA ARG A 94 -3.52 13.49 11.11
C ARG A 94 -2.49 13.11 12.17
N ILE A 95 -1.53 12.25 11.82
CA ILE A 95 -0.43 11.88 12.73
C ILE A 95 0.60 13.00 12.80
N MET A 96 0.98 13.59 11.66
CA MET A 96 1.93 14.70 11.61
C MET A 96 1.44 15.95 12.36
N GLU A 97 0.13 16.23 12.37
CA GLU A 97 -0.46 17.31 13.18
C GLU A 97 -0.33 17.09 14.71
N LYS A 98 -0.24 15.83 15.15
CA LYS A 98 -0.22 15.46 16.57
C LYS A 98 1.16 15.15 17.11
N GLN A 99 2.07 14.74 16.27
CA GLN A 99 3.39 14.24 16.64
C GLN A 99 4.46 15.01 15.88
N LYS A 100 5.62 15.19 16.50
CA LYS A 100 6.80 15.78 15.84
C LYS A 100 7.73 14.68 15.34
N PRO A 101 8.51 14.96 14.27
CA PRO A 101 9.56 14.04 13.81
C PRO A 101 10.55 13.66 14.93
N PRO A 102 11.13 12.46 14.91
CA PRO A 102 11.09 11.50 13.81
C PRO A 102 9.82 10.64 13.82
N LEU A 103 9.26 10.36 12.63
CA LEU A 103 8.09 9.51 12.44
C LEU A 103 8.41 8.38 11.47
N LYS A 104 7.93 7.16 11.80
CA LYS A 104 7.89 6.01 10.92
C LYS A 104 6.57 5.28 11.13
N ILE A 105 5.62 5.46 10.25
CA ILE A 105 4.28 4.88 10.38
C ILE A 105 3.84 4.17 9.10
N ILE A 106 2.98 3.16 9.26
CA ILE A 106 2.14 2.61 8.20
C ILE A 106 0.68 2.73 8.58
N ALA A 107 -0.15 3.10 7.62
CA ALA A 107 -1.59 3.28 7.77
C ALA A 107 -2.33 2.27 6.88
N PRO A 108 -2.66 1.06 7.39
CA PRO A 108 -3.50 0.11 6.68
C PRO A 108 -4.97 0.52 6.77
N GLY A 109 -5.74 0.26 5.70
CA GLY A 109 -7.18 0.50 5.77
C GLY A 109 -7.91 0.29 4.46
N ARG A 110 -9.25 0.27 4.55
CA ARG A 110 -10.12 0.29 3.39
C ARG A 110 -10.15 1.67 2.77
N VAL A 111 -10.23 1.70 1.46
CA VAL A 111 -10.36 2.91 0.64
C VAL A 111 -11.44 2.72 -0.41
N TYR A 112 -11.95 3.82 -0.94
CA TYR A 112 -13.17 3.85 -1.72
C TYR A 112 -12.98 4.72 -2.96
N ARG A 113 -13.32 4.16 -4.13
CA ARG A 113 -13.30 4.89 -5.41
C ARG A 113 -14.52 4.50 -6.22
N SER A 114 -15.15 5.41 -6.93
CA SER A 114 -16.34 5.10 -7.72
C SER A 114 -16.00 4.43 -9.07
N ASP A 115 -14.98 3.58 -9.04
CA ASP A 115 -14.56 2.77 -10.19
C ASP A 115 -15.61 1.72 -10.55
N ALA A 116 -15.74 1.43 -11.83
CA ALA A 116 -16.53 0.29 -12.29
C ALA A 116 -15.87 -1.02 -11.86
N VAL A 117 -16.70 -1.99 -11.44
CA VAL A 117 -16.23 -3.31 -11.04
C VAL A 117 -15.76 -4.11 -12.24
N ASP A 118 -14.47 -4.48 -12.26
CA ASP A 118 -13.91 -5.38 -13.27
C ASP A 118 -12.92 -6.39 -12.63
N ALA A 119 -12.12 -7.05 -13.44
CA ALA A 119 -11.12 -8.02 -12.96
C ALA A 119 -9.97 -7.39 -12.17
N THR A 120 -9.78 -6.06 -12.25
CA THR A 120 -8.66 -5.32 -11.69
C THR A 120 -9.06 -4.14 -10.81
N HIS A 121 -10.34 -3.75 -10.84
CA HIS A 121 -10.90 -2.64 -10.08
C HIS A 121 -12.08 -3.07 -9.22
N SER A 122 -12.16 -2.48 -8.04
CA SER A 122 -13.28 -2.61 -7.10
C SER A 122 -13.54 -1.25 -6.44
N PRO A 123 -14.80 -0.86 -6.22
CA PRO A 123 -15.12 0.40 -5.53
C PRO A 123 -14.66 0.40 -4.07
N VAL A 124 -14.36 -0.75 -3.51
CA VAL A 124 -13.78 -0.91 -2.16
C VAL A 124 -12.57 -1.82 -2.28
N PHE A 125 -11.43 -1.38 -1.78
CA PHE A 125 -10.22 -2.18 -1.72
C PHE A 125 -9.38 -1.77 -0.50
N HIS A 126 -8.25 -2.43 -0.27
CA HIS A 126 -7.38 -2.18 0.87
C HIS A 126 -6.06 -1.57 0.43
N GLN A 127 -5.61 -0.58 1.17
CA GLN A 127 -4.34 0.07 0.96
C GLN A 127 -3.50 0.04 2.25
N VAL A 128 -2.19 -0.01 2.11
CA VAL A 128 -1.25 0.27 3.18
C VAL A 128 -0.36 1.39 2.68
N GLU A 129 -0.42 2.54 3.32
CA GLU A 129 0.50 3.63 3.04
C GLU A 129 1.48 3.81 4.19
N GLY A 130 2.70 4.18 3.84
CA GLY A 130 3.76 4.42 4.79
C GLY A 130 4.33 5.81 4.67
N LEU A 131 4.75 6.37 5.81
CA LEU A 131 5.39 7.66 5.94
C LEU A 131 6.62 7.55 6.83
N THR A 132 7.71 8.14 6.39
CA THR A 132 8.90 8.40 7.22
C THR A 132 9.22 9.88 7.15
N VAL A 133 9.33 10.56 8.29
CA VAL A 133 9.78 11.97 8.37
C VAL A 133 10.86 12.08 9.44
N GLY A 134 11.90 12.79 9.14
CA GLY A 134 13.02 13.02 10.07
C GLY A 134 14.03 13.99 9.50
N THR A 135 15.15 14.18 10.20
CA THR A 135 16.31 14.91 9.69
C THR A 135 17.06 14.04 8.68
N ASP A 136 17.53 14.63 7.59
CA ASP A 136 18.39 13.98 6.58
C ASP A 136 17.77 12.74 5.88
N ILE A 137 16.43 12.65 5.82
CA ILE A 137 15.75 11.59 5.07
C ILE A 137 15.92 11.82 3.57
N THR A 138 16.36 10.79 2.85
CA THR A 138 16.71 10.87 1.44
C THR A 138 15.93 9.93 0.55
N MET A 139 15.97 10.16 -0.76
CA MET A 139 15.47 9.20 -1.78
C MET A 139 16.23 7.85 -1.70
N GLY A 140 17.44 7.83 -1.17
CA GLY A 140 18.20 6.60 -0.90
C GLY A 140 17.54 5.75 0.17
N ASP A 141 17.06 6.36 1.25
CA ASP A 141 16.35 5.69 2.35
C ASP A 141 15.01 5.12 1.88
N LEU A 142 14.25 5.90 1.07
CA LEU A 142 13.05 5.42 0.40
C LEU A 142 13.33 4.16 -0.42
N LYS A 143 14.32 4.22 -1.32
CA LYS A 143 14.70 3.09 -2.17
C LYS A 143 15.14 1.88 -1.35
N GLY A 144 15.95 2.07 -0.34
CA GLY A 144 16.40 1.01 0.57
C GLY A 144 15.25 0.30 1.27
N THR A 145 14.32 1.08 1.83
CA THR A 145 13.11 0.60 2.50
C THR A 145 12.24 -0.24 1.56
N LEU A 146 11.94 0.29 0.39
CA LEU A 146 11.03 -0.37 -0.57
C LEU A 146 11.66 -1.58 -1.25
N VAL A 147 12.97 -1.57 -1.49
CA VAL A 147 13.70 -2.74 -1.99
C VAL A 147 13.68 -3.86 -0.95
N THR A 148 13.82 -3.53 0.33
CA THR A 148 13.72 -4.51 1.42
C THR A 148 12.32 -5.11 1.47
N PHE A 149 11.27 -4.27 1.44
CA PHE A 149 9.89 -4.73 1.35
C PHE A 149 9.67 -5.67 0.15
N ALA A 150 10.10 -5.27 -1.05
CA ALA A 150 9.92 -6.07 -2.26
C ALA A 150 10.64 -7.43 -2.19
N ARG A 151 11.82 -7.48 -1.56
CA ARG A 151 12.59 -8.72 -1.36
C ARG A 151 11.93 -9.66 -0.36
N GLU A 152 11.44 -9.15 0.75
CA GLU A 152 10.76 -9.96 1.76
C GLU A 152 9.43 -10.49 1.22
N MET A 153 8.67 -9.67 0.48
CA MET A 153 7.36 -10.03 -0.08
C MET A 153 7.43 -10.99 -1.25
N PHE A 154 8.37 -10.79 -2.20
CA PHE A 154 8.43 -11.50 -3.48
C PHE A 154 9.68 -12.35 -3.70
N GLY A 155 10.60 -12.34 -2.73
CA GLY A 155 11.85 -13.11 -2.79
C GLY A 155 13.05 -12.32 -3.31
N LYS A 156 14.25 -12.76 -2.89
CA LYS A 156 15.52 -12.04 -3.11
C LYS A 156 15.99 -12.04 -4.56
N ASP A 157 15.52 -12.98 -5.37
CA ASP A 157 15.95 -13.15 -6.78
C ASP A 157 15.20 -12.23 -7.75
N ARG A 158 14.24 -11.43 -7.27
CA ARG A 158 13.50 -10.49 -8.11
C ARG A 158 14.33 -9.25 -8.40
N LYS A 159 14.33 -8.84 -9.67
CA LYS A 159 14.84 -7.53 -10.08
C LYS A 159 13.78 -6.49 -9.79
N TYR A 160 14.21 -5.29 -9.45
CA TYR A 160 13.34 -4.13 -9.19
C TYR A 160 13.88 -2.93 -9.94
N ARG A 161 12.97 -2.02 -10.27
CA ARG A 161 13.31 -0.71 -10.85
C ARG A 161 12.35 0.34 -10.33
N PHE A 162 12.84 1.56 -10.21
CA PHE A 162 12.03 2.74 -9.97
C PHE A 162 11.84 3.47 -11.30
N ARG A 163 10.58 3.81 -11.61
CA ARG A 163 10.23 4.65 -12.76
C ARG A 163 9.74 5.99 -12.26
N PRO A 164 10.16 7.13 -12.87
CA PRO A 164 9.58 8.43 -12.56
C PRO A 164 8.06 8.41 -12.75
N HIS A 165 7.36 9.07 -11.85
CA HIS A 165 5.92 9.26 -11.91
C HIS A 165 5.58 10.64 -11.31
N PHE A 166 4.33 11.04 -11.32
CA PHE A 166 3.86 12.26 -10.69
C PHE A 166 2.74 11.96 -9.71
N PHE A 167 2.89 12.45 -8.47
CA PHE A 167 1.82 12.54 -7.48
C PHE A 167 1.84 13.95 -6.88
N PRO A 168 0.67 14.59 -6.62
CA PRO A 168 0.62 15.98 -6.14
C PRO A 168 1.30 16.18 -4.77
N PHE A 169 1.36 15.13 -3.95
CA PHE A 169 1.84 15.15 -2.56
C PHE A 169 3.28 14.63 -2.40
N THR A 170 3.97 14.31 -3.51
CA THR A 170 5.38 13.89 -3.49
C THR A 170 6.19 14.47 -4.66
N GLU A 171 7.44 14.90 -4.38
CA GLU A 171 8.40 15.37 -5.38
C GLU A 171 9.84 15.11 -4.88
N PRO A 172 10.68 14.31 -5.58
CA PRO A 172 10.34 13.53 -6.77
C PRO A 172 9.46 12.31 -6.44
N SER A 173 8.61 11.95 -7.41
CA SER A 173 7.74 10.77 -7.32
C SER A 173 8.25 9.64 -8.20
N ALA A 174 7.94 8.41 -7.81
CA ALA A 174 8.29 7.21 -8.57
C ALA A 174 7.28 6.08 -8.35
N GLU A 175 7.29 5.12 -9.24
CA GLU A 175 6.66 3.81 -9.08
C GLU A 175 7.72 2.73 -8.96
N LEU A 176 7.49 1.74 -8.10
CA LEU A 176 8.32 0.56 -7.98
C LEU A 176 7.74 -0.59 -8.77
N ASP A 177 8.53 -1.09 -9.71
CA ASP A 177 8.24 -2.31 -10.46
C ASP A 177 9.15 -3.46 -10.01
N ILE A 178 8.61 -4.68 -10.06
CA ILE A 178 9.38 -5.92 -9.95
C ILE A 178 9.41 -6.68 -11.27
N SER A 179 10.43 -7.51 -11.48
CA SER A 179 10.44 -8.43 -12.63
C SER A 179 9.23 -9.38 -12.55
N CYS A 180 8.54 -9.56 -13.66
CA CYS A 180 7.31 -10.33 -13.73
C CYS A 180 7.47 -11.73 -13.12
N ILE A 181 6.58 -12.07 -12.19
CA ILE A 181 6.59 -13.34 -11.45
C ILE A 181 6.34 -14.52 -12.38
N ALA A 182 5.43 -14.36 -13.35
CA ALA A 182 5.02 -15.42 -14.25
C ALA A 182 6.09 -15.78 -15.31
N CYS A 183 6.82 -14.79 -15.83
CA CYS A 183 7.78 -15.01 -16.91
C CYS A 183 9.24 -14.71 -16.56
N ASN A 184 9.53 -14.38 -15.29
CA ASN A 184 10.86 -13.98 -14.82
C ASN A 184 11.49 -12.85 -15.67
N GLY A 185 10.69 -11.85 -16.04
CA GLY A 185 11.15 -10.69 -16.79
C GLY A 185 11.26 -10.87 -18.31
N ARG A 186 10.90 -12.02 -18.88
CA ARG A 186 11.00 -12.28 -20.34
C ARG A 186 9.90 -11.62 -21.18
N GLY A 187 8.82 -11.19 -20.55
CA GLY A 187 7.62 -10.70 -21.23
C GLY A 187 6.57 -11.81 -21.41
N CYS A 188 5.32 -11.55 -20.96
CA CYS A 188 4.17 -12.42 -21.14
C CYS A 188 2.87 -11.62 -21.05
N ARG A 189 1.72 -12.26 -21.24
CA ARG A 189 0.41 -11.61 -21.12
C ARG A 189 0.18 -10.93 -19.78
N VAL A 190 0.64 -11.52 -18.67
CA VAL A 190 0.47 -10.98 -17.31
C VAL A 190 1.15 -9.62 -17.13
N CYS A 191 2.29 -9.41 -17.77
CA CYS A 191 3.04 -8.14 -17.72
C CYS A 191 2.90 -7.31 -18.99
N SER A 192 1.89 -7.57 -19.83
CA SER A 192 1.71 -6.92 -21.14
C SER A 192 3.00 -6.89 -21.96
N TYR A 193 3.74 -8.00 -21.93
CA TYR A 193 5.02 -8.24 -22.62
C TYR A 193 6.18 -7.32 -22.20
N THR A 194 6.01 -6.48 -21.17
CA THR A 194 7.07 -5.58 -20.68
C THR A 194 8.15 -6.28 -19.86
N GLY A 195 7.80 -7.43 -19.26
CA GLY A 195 8.67 -8.14 -18.30
C GLY A 195 8.59 -7.58 -16.88
N TRP A 196 7.81 -6.51 -16.63
CA TRP A 196 7.73 -5.80 -15.36
C TRP A 196 6.30 -5.71 -14.84
N LEU A 197 6.14 -5.66 -13.53
CA LEU A 197 4.87 -5.49 -12.82
C LEU A 197 5.03 -4.38 -11.79
N GLU A 198 4.25 -3.33 -11.93
CA GLU A 198 4.13 -2.29 -10.93
C GLU A 198 3.50 -2.85 -9.66
N ILE A 199 4.05 -2.48 -8.51
CA ILE A 199 3.57 -2.93 -7.19
C ILE A 199 3.15 -1.80 -6.28
N LEU A 200 3.73 -0.60 -6.40
CA LEU A 200 3.41 0.55 -5.55
C LEU A 200 3.89 1.88 -6.12
N GLY A 201 3.24 2.96 -5.68
CA GLY A 201 3.69 4.33 -5.86
C GLY A 201 4.44 4.85 -4.63
N CYS A 202 5.39 5.78 -4.83
CA CYS A 202 6.20 6.35 -3.76
C CYS A 202 6.82 7.69 -4.16
N GLY A 203 7.36 8.42 -3.18
CA GLY A 203 8.12 9.65 -3.45
C GLY A 203 8.59 10.33 -2.18
N MET A 204 9.41 11.36 -2.34
CA MET A 204 9.71 12.28 -1.24
C MET A 204 8.48 13.14 -0.97
N VAL A 205 8.15 13.37 0.30
CA VAL A 205 6.98 14.18 0.67
C VAL A 205 7.17 15.60 0.15
N ASP A 206 6.15 16.12 -0.53
CA ASP A 206 6.18 17.50 -1.03
C ASP A 206 6.31 18.48 0.14
N PRO A 207 7.19 19.53 0.05
CA PRO A 207 7.36 20.53 1.08
C PRO A 207 6.05 21.17 1.56
N ASN A 208 5.09 21.43 0.64
CA ASN A 208 3.79 21.99 1.01
C ASN A 208 3.02 21.08 1.99
N VAL A 209 3.13 19.77 1.86
CA VAL A 209 2.48 18.83 2.79
C VAL A 209 3.09 18.94 4.19
N LEU A 210 4.41 19.10 4.30
CA LEU A 210 5.11 19.28 5.57
C LEU A 210 4.81 20.64 6.20
N GLU A 211 4.77 21.71 5.40
CA GLU A 211 4.41 23.06 5.85
C GLU A 211 2.95 23.12 6.33
N ASN A 212 2.02 22.46 5.66
CA ASN A 212 0.61 22.40 6.05
C ASN A 212 0.38 21.83 7.45
N VAL A 213 1.28 20.98 7.93
CA VAL A 213 1.23 20.42 9.29
C VAL A 213 2.16 21.16 10.27
N GLY A 214 2.74 22.29 9.86
CA GLY A 214 3.58 23.15 10.69
C GLY A 214 5.00 22.63 10.93
N TYR A 215 5.55 21.81 10.05
CA TYR A 215 6.92 21.35 10.11
C TYR A 215 7.87 22.33 9.41
N ASP A 216 9.08 22.45 9.94
CA ASP A 216 10.16 23.29 9.39
C ASP A 216 10.87 22.50 8.28
N ILE A 217 10.56 22.82 7.02
CA ILE A 217 11.11 22.14 5.84
C ILE A 217 12.61 22.28 5.66
N GLU A 218 13.23 23.28 6.32
CA GLU A 218 14.70 23.42 6.33
C GLU A 218 15.39 22.41 7.25
N LYS A 219 14.61 21.78 8.16
CA LYS A 219 15.13 20.84 9.18
C LYS A 219 14.71 19.41 8.97
N VAL A 220 13.59 19.20 8.28
CA VAL A 220 13.04 17.86 8.11
C VAL A 220 12.72 17.59 6.65
N SER A 221 12.87 16.35 6.28
CA SER A 221 12.42 15.79 5.02
C SER A 221 11.70 14.46 5.29
N GLY A 222 11.04 13.92 4.28
CA GLY A 222 10.35 12.66 4.45
C GLY A 222 10.07 11.97 3.12
N PHE A 223 9.66 10.72 3.20
CA PHE A 223 9.14 10.00 2.05
C PHE A 223 7.84 9.27 2.41
N ALA A 224 7.03 9.05 1.39
CA ALA A 224 5.80 8.28 1.48
C ALA A 224 5.71 7.22 0.38
N PHE A 225 4.92 6.19 0.62
CA PHE A 225 4.61 5.14 -0.35
C PHE A 225 3.21 4.58 -0.10
N GLY A 226 2.60 4.00 -1.14
CA GLY A 226 1.27 3.38 -1.03
C GLY A 226 1.15 2.11 -1.85
N VAL A 227 0.71 1.01 -1.22
CA VAL A 227 0.55 -0.31 -1.84
C VAL A 227 -0.88 -0.82 -1.69
N GLY A 228 -1.46 -1.31 -2.80
CA GLY A 228 -2.77 -2.00 -2.79
C GLY A 228 -2.61 -3.45 -2.34
N VAL A 229 -3.33 -3.85 -1.29
CA VAL A 229 -3.25 -5.21 -0.70
C VAL A 229 -3.73 -6.26 -1.70
N GLU A 230 -4.82 -5.99 -2.41
CA GLU A 230 -5.36 -6.88 -3.46
C GLU A 230 -4.34 -7.09 -4.58
N ARG A 231 -3.65 -6.01 -4.98
CA ARG A 231 -2.62 -6.07 -6.02
C ARG A 231 -1.48 -7.02 -5.63
N ILE A 232 -1.01 -6.91 -4.39
CA ILE A 232 0.03 -7.82 -3.85
C ILE A 232 -0.50 -9.26 -3.79
N ALA A 233 -1.73 -9.47 -3.28
CA ALA A 233 -2.35 -10.78 -3.21
C ALA A 233 -2.51 -11.43 -4.59
N MET A 234 -3.02 -10.68 -5.58
CA MET A 234 -3.14 -11.14 -6.96
C MET A 234 -1.81 -11.57 -7.53
N LEU A 235 -0.78 -10.76 -7.36
CA LEU A 235 0.57 -11.08 -7.86
C LEU A 235 1.17 -12.30 -7.15
N LYS A 236 1.05 -12.36 -5.83
CA LYS A 236 1.67 -13.42 -5.01
C LYS A 236 1.02 -14.79 -5.23
N TYR A 237 -0.29 -14.82 -5.37
CA TYR A 237 -1.07 -16.05 -5.54
C TYR A 237 -1.43 -16.39 -6.99
N GLY A 238 -1.09 -15.50 -7.95
CA GLY A 238 -1.40 -15.71 -9.37
C GLY A 238 -2.91 -15.56 -9.66
N ILE A 239 -3.63 -14.76 -8.87
CA ILE A 239 -5.05 -14.49 -9.05
C ILE A 239 -5.20 -13.44 -10.14
N THR A 240 -6.07 -13.71 -11.12
CA THR A 240 -6.27 -12.83 -12.29
C THR A 240 -7.53 -12.00 -12.23
N ASP A 241 -8.36 -12.20 -11.21
CA ASP A 241 -9.65 -11.53 -11.05
C ASP A 241 -9.85 -11.11 -9.58
N MET A 242 -9.87 -9.81 -9.33
CA MET A 242 -10.02 -9.22 -8.00
C MET A 242 -11.37 -9.56 -7.35
N ARG A 243 -12.42 -9.75 -8.14
CA ARG A 243 -13.79 -10.07 -7.65
C ARG A 243 -13.83 -11.32 -6.79
N LEU A 244 -12.94 -12.28 -7.05
CA LEU A 244 -12.83 -13.53 -6.29
C LEU A 244 -12.57 -13.30 -4.79
N PHE A 245 -11.93 -12.18 -4.41
CA PHE A 245 -11.74 -11.84 -3.01
C PHE A 245 -13.03 -11.43 -2.29
N TYR A 246 -14.05 -11.00 -3.03
CA TYR A 246 -15.28 -10.40 -2.49
C TYR A 246 -16.54 -11.26 -2.71
N GLU A 247 -16.46 -12.26 -3.57
CA GLU A 247 -17.59 -13.18 -3.86
C GLU A 247 -17.91 -14.17 -2.73
N ASN A 248 -17.02 -14.26 -1.71
CA ASN A 248 -17.17 -15.16 -0.57
C ASN A 248 -17.34 -16.65 -0.96
N ASP A 249 -16.74 -17.07 -2.09
CA ASP A 249 -16.76 -18.46 -2.53
C ASP A 249 -15.81 -19.31 -1.66
N LEU A 250 -16.38 -20.24 -0.90
CA LEU A 250 -15.59 -21.13 -0.04
C LEU A 250 -14.59 -22.00 -0.81
N ARG A 251 -14.85 -22.31 -2.09
CA ARG A 251 -13.91 -23.06 -2.94
C ARG A 251 -12.66 -22.27 -3.24
N PHE A 252 -12.80 -20.94 -3.34
CA PHE A 252 -11.68 -20.01 -3.50
C PHE A 252 -10.95 -19.83 -2.17
N ILE A 253 -11.67 -19.44 -1.11
CA ILE A 253 -11.07 -19.09 0.19
C ILE A 253 -10.28 -20.25 0.81
N ARG A 254 -10.75 -21.50 0.61
CA ARG A 254 -10.10 -22.71 1.15
C ARG A 254 -8.78 -23.09 0.49
N GLN A 255 -8.33 -22.35 -0.54
CA GLN A 255 -7.06 -22.60 -1.22
C GLN A 255 -5.87 -21.99 -0.47
N PHE A 256 -6.13 -21.10 0.48
CA PHE A 256 -5.14 -20.33 1.26
C PHE A 256 -5.10 -20.75 2.77
#